data_97eaf1ed25052b02be075af737ed4946
#
_entry.id   97eaf1ed25052b02be075af737ed4946
#
_cell.length_a   1.000
_cell.length_b   1.000
_cell.length_c   1.000
_cell.angle_alpha   90.00
_cell.angle_beta   90.00
_cell.angle_gamma   90.00
#
_symmetry.space_group_name_H-M   'P 1'
#
loop_
_entity.id
_entity.type
_entity.pdbx_description
1 polymer ?
#
loop_
_entity_poly.entity_id
_entity_poly.type
_entity_poly.pdbx_seq_one_letter_code
_entity_poly.pdbx_strand_id
1 'polypeptide(L)'
;MARVRKVYQGFLQDGREGADLDMERQMVRVASLDHLVLTVQDIPRAIKFYVEVLGMQEVTFGDNRKALAYGQQKINLHKFGEEFEPKAFVPLPGSADLCFVIDGALEEFIGHLNDNNIEILQGPLARTGALGVINSVYIRDPDQNLIELSIYAL
;
A
#
# COMPACT_ATOMS: atom_id res chain seq x y z
N MET A 1 13.63 4.22 16.48
CA MET A 1 12.63 3.47 17.29
C MET A 1 11.64 4.36 18.09
N ALA A 2 11.78 5.67 18.17
CA ALA A 2 10.92 6.54 19.01
C ALA A 2 9.70 7.16 18.29
N ARG A 3 9.60 7.16 16.97
CA ARG A 3 8.51 7.81 16.21
C ARG A 3 7.27 6.94 15.98
N VAL A 4 7.38 5.63 16.01
CA VAL A 4 6.23 4.69 15.80
C VAL A 4 5.29 4.66 17.00
N ARG A 5 5.75 4.99 18.20
CA ARG A 5 4.91 4.99 19.43
C ARG A 5 3.87 6.12 19.49
N LYS A 6 4.01 7.20 18.73
CA LYS A 6 3.18 8.40 18.89
C LYS A 6 1.84 8.36 18.14
N VAL A 7 1.70 7.51 17.13
CA VAL A 7 0.47 7.42 16.32
C VAL A 7 -0.60 6.54 16.99
N TYR A 8 -0.23 5.63 17.89
CA TYR A 8 -1.16 4.70 18.53
C TYR A 8 -1.62 5.08 19.95
N GLN A 9 -1.13 6.19 20.51
CA GLN A 9 -1.52 6.61 21.88
C GLN A 9 -2.88 7.35 21.95
N GLY A 10 -3.51 7.68 20.83
CA GLY A 10 -4.78 8.41 20.79
C GLY A 10 -6.05 7.56 20.97
N PHE A 11 -5.94 6.23 21.01
CA PHE A 11 -7.10 5.33 20.97
C PHE A 11 -7.50 4.69 22.32
N LEU A 12 -6.85 5.07 23.43
CA LEU A 12 -7.13 4.47 24.74
C LEU A 12 -7.41 5.53 25.82
N GLN A 13 -8.45 6.34 25.61
CA GLN A 13 -9.09 7.06 26.73
C GLN A 13 -10.58 6.87 26.62
N ASP A 14 -11.07 5.76 27.14
CA ASP A 14 -12.42 5.70 27.69
C ASP A 14 -12.38 4.93 29.01
N GLY A 15 -12.79 5.64 30.06
CA GLY A 15 -12.63 5.22 31.45
C GLY A 15 -13.52 4.03 31.79
N ARG A 16 -12.91 3.00 32.32
CA ARG A 16 -13.55 2.09 33.31
C ARG A 16 -12.54 1.75 34.39
N GLU A 17 -12.70 2.43 35.53
CA GLU A 17 -12.17 1.95 36.79
C GLU A 17 -13.03 0.80 37.30
N GLY A 18 -12.40 -0.27 37.74
CA GLY A 18 -13.03 -1.22 38.66
C GLY A 18 -12.81 -2.69 38.34
N ALA A 19 -11.85 -3.31 39.06
CA ALA A 19 -11.78 -4.73 39.45
C ALA A 19 -11.54 -5.77 38.35
N ASP A 20 -10.34 -6.24 38.17
CA ASP A 20 -9.90 -7.57 38.63
C ASP A 20 -8.43 -7.78 38.21
N LEU A 21 -7.62 -8.21 39.20
CA LEU A 21 -6.26 -8.71 38.99
C LEU A 21 -6.35 -10.10 38.34
N ASP A 22 -6.66 -10.14 37.05
CA ASP A 22 -6.53 -11.36 36.25
C ASP A 22 -5.70 -11.05 35.03
N MET A 23 -4.45 -11.57 35.06
CA MET A 23 -3.50 -11.69 33.97
C MET A 23 -3.99 -11.06 32.66
N GLU A 24 -3.53 -9.83 32.31
CA GLU A 24 -3.61 -9.31 30.96
C GLU A 24 -2.95 -10.35 30.04
N ARG A 25 -3.76 -11.25 29.54
CA ARG A 25 -3.38 -12.09 28.40
C ARG A 25 -3.05 -11.11 27.31
N GLN A 26 -1.76 -10.87 27.09
CA GLN A 26 -1.30 -10.04 25.99
C GLN A 26 -1.89 -10.62 24.71
N MET A 27 -3.01 -10.05 24.24
CA MET A 27 -3.66 -10.52 23.04
C MET A 27 -2.72 -10.25 21.87
N VAL A 28 -2.27 -11.30 21.21
CA VAL A 28 -1.49 -11.20 19.97
C VAL A 28 -2.39 -10.53 18.92
N ARG A 29 -1.95 -9.39 18.39
CA ARG A 29 -2.69 -8.63 17.38
C ARG A 29 -1.76 -8.19 16.25
N VAL A 30 -2.31 -8.07 15.05
CA VAL A 30 -1.60 -7.50 13.90
C VAL A 30 -1.37 -6.01 14.18
N ALA A 31 -0.14 -5.55 14.02
CA ALA A 31 0.25 -4.15 14.23
C ALA A 31 0.23 -3.34 12.92
N SER A 32 0.73 -3.91 11.82
CA SER A 32 0.85 -3.24 10.53
C SER A 32 1.06 -4.27 9.41
N LEU A 33 0.88 -3.84 8.17
CA LEU A 33 1.36 -4.56 7.00
C LEU A 33 2.84 -4.19 6.79
N ASP A 34 3.74 -5.17 6.77
CA ASP A 34 5.16 -4.99 6.43
C ASP A 34 5.35 -4.99 4.90
N HIS A 35 4.89 -6.05 4.26
CA HIS A 35 4.91 -6.16 2.80
C HIS A 35 3.78 -7.05 2.28
N LEU A 36 3.48 -6.89 1.01
CA LEU A 36 2.67 -7.81 0.24
C LEU A 36 3.49 -8.36 -0.94
N VAL A 37 2.99 -9.40 -1.58
CA VAL A 37 3.55 -9.94 -2.82
C VAL A 37 2.57 -9.67 -3.96
N LEU A 38 3.06 -9.03 -5.01
CA LEU A 38 2.32 -8.79 -6.24
C LEU A 38 2.87 -9.70 -7.34
N THR A 39 2.00 -10.50 -7.93
CA THR A 39 2.34 -11.30 -9.10
C THR A 39 2.11 -10.48 -10.35
N VAL A 40 3.14 -10.37 -11.20
CA VAL A 40 3.16 -9.55 -12.40
C VAL A 40 3.56 -10.37 -13.63
N GLN A 41 3.12 -9.99 -14.81
CA GLN A 41 3.51 -10.63 -16.06
C GLN A 41 4.98 -10.37 -16.39
N ASP A 42 5.43 -9.13 -16.14
CA ASP A 42 6.77 -8.67 -16.49
C ASP A 42 7.32 -7.77 -15.38
N ILE A 43 8.36 -8.24 -14.67
CA ILE A 43 8.95 -7.51 -13.54
C ILE A 43 9.56 -6.18 -13.98
N PRO A 44 10.38 -6.07 -15.03
CA PRO A 44 10.90 -4.79 -15.53
C PRO A 44 9.80 -3.78 -15.85
N ARG A 45 8.72 -4.20 -16.50
CA ARG A 45 7.59 -3.34 -16.85
C ARG A 45 6.87 -2.83 -15.59
N ALA A 46 6.64 -3.70 -14.62
CA ALA A 46 6.06 -3.32 -13.34
C ALA A 46 6.96 -2.32 -12.60
N ILE A 47 8.26 -2.61 -12.47
CA ILE A 47 9.23 -1.71 -11.82
C ILE A 47 9.19 -0.34 -12.48
N LYS A 48 9.26 -0.27 -13.82
CA LYS A 48 9.22 1.01 -14.54
C LYS A 48 7.99 1.83 -14.14
N PHE A 49 6.80 1.23 -14.14
CA PHE A 49 5.56 1.91 -13.77
C PHE A 49 5.60 2.42 -12.32
N TYR A 50 5.86 1.54 -11.37
CA TYR A 50 5.82 1.90 -9.95
C TYR A 50 6.91 2.90 -9.54
N VAL A 51 8.07 2.88 -10.21
CA VAL A 51 9.15 3.84 -9.96
C VAL A 51 8.87 5.18 -10.65
N GLU A 52 8.56 5.20 -11.95
CA GLU A 52 8.41 6.43 -12.71
C GLU A 52 7.08 7.14 -12.43
N VAL A 53 5.98 6.38 -12.23
CA VAL A 53 4.64 6.95 -12.02
C VAL A 53 4.32 7.14 -10.55
N LEU A 54 4.65 6.17 -9.70
CA LEU A 54 4.29 6.22 -8.27
C LEU A 54 5.45 6.61 -7.33
N GLY A 55 6.65 6.87 -7.88
CA GLY A 55 7.79 7.34 -7.09
C GLY A 55 8.36 6.30 -6.13
N MET A 56 8.06 5.01 -6.30
CA MET A 56 8.61 3.95 -5.47
C MET A 56 10.09 3.69 -5.79
N GLN A 57 10.80 3.02 -4.89
CA GLN A 57 12.19 2.67 -5.08
C GLN A 57 12.34 1.19 -5.40
N GLU A 58 13.07 0.86 -6.49
CA GLU A 58 13.47 -0.52 -6.76
C GLU A 58 14.46 -0.99 -5.70
N VAL A 59 14.21 -2.18 -5.16
CA VAL A 59 15.09 -2.88 -4.21
C VAL A 59 15.36 -4.28 -4.71
N THR A 60 16.63 -4.68 -4.67
CA THR A 60 17.04 -6.07 -4.89
C THR A 60 17.43 -6.71 -3.57
N PHE A 61 16.91 -7.90 -3.28
CA PHE A 61 17.18 -8.61 -2.04
C PHE A 61 17.25 -10.13 -2.25
N GLY A 62 17.82 -10.85 -1.26
CA GLY A 62 17.98 -12.31 -1.33
C GLY A 62 18.64 -12.75 -2.65
N ASP A 63 18.11 -13.81 -3.27
CA ASP A 63 18.63 -14.37 -4.51
C ASP A 63 18.13 -13.57 -5.74
N ASN A 64 18.54 -12.31 -5.86
CA ASN A 64 18.19 -11.40 -6.95
C ASN A 64 16.67 -11.11 -7.10
N ARG A 65 15.92 -11.25 -6.00
CA ARG A 65 14.48 -10.93 -5.96
C ARG A 65 14.27 -9.43 -5.99
N LYS A 66 13.21 -8.99 -6.67
CA LYS A 66 12.87 -7.58 -6.82
C LYS A 66 11.71 -7.18 -5.91
N ALA A 67 11.79 -5.97 -5.39
CA ALA A 67 10.72 -5.33 -4.63
C ALA A 67 10.66 -3.84 -4.95
N LEU A 68 9.55 -3.23 -4.59
CA LEU A 68 9.25 -1.80 -4.68
C LEU A 68 9.07 -1.28 -3.25
N ALA A 69 9.96 -0.41 -2.79
CA ALA A 69 9.90 0.17 -1.46
C ALA A 69 9.21 1.53 -1.49
N TYR A 70 8.36 1.80 -0.48
CA TYR A 70 7.72 3.08 -0.25
C TYR A 70 7.41 3.25 1.24
N GLY A 71 7.58 4.45 1.77
CA GLY A 71 7.40 4.71 3.21
C GLY A 71 8.21 3.72 4.07
N GLN A 72 7.51 2.91 4.86
CA GLN A 72 8.08 1.82 5.69
C GLN A 72 7.63 0.44 5.24
N GLN A 73 7.14 0.31 4.03
CA GLN A 73 6.56 -0.90 3.44
C GLN A 73 7.23 -1.22 2.11
N LYS A 74 6.96 -2.40 1.59
CA LYS A 74 7.37 -2.78 0.25
C LYS A 74 6.38 -3.72 -0.42
N ILE A 75 6.46 -3.81 -1.74
CA ILE A 75 5.79 -4.80 -2.56
C ILE A 75 6.86 -5.72 -3.14
N ASN A 76 6.90 -6.99 -2.71
CA ASN A 76 7.74 -7.98 -3.36
C ASN A 76 7.12 -8.37 -4.71
N LEU A 77 7.93 -8.51 -5.75
CA LEU A 77 7.44 -8.89 -7.07
C LEU A 77 7.72 -10.37 -7.35
N HIS A 78 6.67 -11.08 -7.78
CA HIS A 78 6.78 -12.42 -8.34
C HIS A 78 6.43 -12.37 -9.83
N LYS A 79 7.21 -13.05 -10.66
CA LYS A 79 6.86 -13.24 -12.05
C LYS A 79 5.84 -14.36 -12.18
N PHE A 80 4.77 -14.12 -12.91
CA PHE A 80 3.73 -15.13 -13.14
C PHE A 80 4.30 -16.41 -13.75
N GLY A 81 3.97 -17.55 -13.15
CA GLY A 81 4.48 -18.86 -13.51
C GLY A 81 5.87 -19.21 -12.98
N GLU A 82 6.56 -18.24 -12.34
CA GLU A 82 7.91 -18.42 -11.76
C GLU A 82 7.94 -17.95 -10.30
N GLU A 83 6.81 -18.03 -9.59
CA GLU A 83 6.70 -17.55 -8.22
C GLU A 83 7.54 -18.39 -7.25
N PHE A 84 8.08 -17.72 -6.22
CA PHE A 84 8.82 -18.38 -5.15
C PHE A 84 7.87 -18.97 -4.10
N GLU A 85 8.17 -20.17 -3.61
CA GLU A 85 7.46 -20.77 -2.48
C GLU A 85 8.00 -20.25 -1.13
N PRO A 86 7.12 -20.11 -0.09
CA PRO A 86 5.67 -20.24 -0.14
C PRO A 86 5.00 -19.03 -0.85
N LYS A 87 3.89 -19.25 -1.53
CA LYS A 87 3.16 -18.22 -2.29
C LYS A 87 1.65 -18.25 -2.01
N ALA A 88 0.94 -17.26 -2.51
CA ALA A 88 -0.52 -17.27 -2.50
C ALA A 88 -1.06 -18.48 -3.28
N PHE A 89 -2.22 -18.98 -2.88
CA PHE A 89 -2.85 -20.15 -3.54
C PHE A 89 -3.23 -19.86 -4.99
N VAL A 90 -3.68 -18.62 -5.27
CA VAL A 90 -4.02 -18.15 -6.64
C VAL A 90 -3.26 -16.85 -6.91
N PRO A 91 -1.97 -16.94 -7.29
CA PRO A 91 -1.14 -15.77 -7.57
C PRO A 91 -1.31 -15.33 -9.03
N LEU A 92 -2.28 -14.44 -9.27
CA LEU A 92 -2.61 -13.98 -10.62
C LEU A 92 -2.28 -12.51 -10.82
N PRO A 93 -1.69 -12.11 -11.96
CA PRO A 93 -1.62 -10.71 -12.37
C PRO A 93 -3.03 -10.10 -12.49
N GLY A 94 -3.17 -8.82 -12.16
CA GLY A 94 -4.44 -8.10 -12.28
C GLY A 94 -5.48 -8.44 -11.21
N SER A 95 -5.10 -9.14 -10.14
CA SER A 95 -6.01 -9.52 -9.05
C SER A 95 -5.98 -8.60 -7.83
N ALA A 96 -5.08 -7.60 -7.81
CA ALA A 96 -4.94 -6.68 -6.69
C ALA A 96 -5.83 -5.44 -6.87
N ASP A 97 -6.30 -4.93 -5.72
CA ASP A 97 -6.98 -3.65 -5.54
C ASP A 97 -6.30 -2.97 -4.35
N LEU A 98 -5.54 -1.90 -4.63
CA LEU A 98 -4.62 -1.29 -3.67
C LEU A 98 -4.90 0.19 -3.54
N CYS A 99 -4.98 0.67 -2.31
CA CYS A 99 -5.07 2.09 -2.00
C CYS A 99 -3.76 2.59 -1.40
N PHE A 100 -3.14 3.57 -2.07
CA PHE A 100 -1.96 4.26 -1.56
C PHE A 100 -2.31 5.67 -1.14
N VAL A 101 -1.84 6.06 0.04
CA VAL A 101 -1.87 7.45 0.47
C VAL A 101 -0.64 8.13 -0.11
N ILE A 102 -0.86 9.17 -0.91
CA ILE A 102 0.22 9.95 -1.51
C ILE A 102 0.63 11.11 -0.59
N ASP A 103 1.87 11.54 -0.70
CA ASP A 103 2.40 12.73 -0.04
C ASP A 103 2.37 13.91 -1.02
N GLY A 104 1.70 15.00 -0.65
CA GLY A 104 1.51 16.18 -1.50
C GLY A 104 0.05 16.43 -1.90
N ALA A 105 -0.14 17.31 -2.89
CA ALA A 105 -1.46 17.69 -3.37
C ALA A 105 -1.97 16.70 -4.44
N LEU A 106 -3.24 16.33 -4.35
CA LEU A 106 -3.85 15.39 -5.32
C LEU A 106 -3.86 15.97 -6.74
N GLU A 107 -4.08 17.29 -6.86
CA GLU A 107 -4.08 18.01 -8.13
C GLU A 107 -2.72 17.96 -8.85
N GLU A 108 -1.63 18.11 -8.09
CA GLU A 108 -0.27 17.99 -8.62
C GLU A 108 0.00 16.56 -9.11
N PHE A 109 -0.48 15.57 -8.35
CA PHE A 109 -0.35 14.17 -8.74
C PHE A 109 -1.19 13.84 -9.99
N ILE A 110 -2.40 14.39 -10.12
CA ILE A 110 -3.22 14.28 -11.34
C ILE A 110 -2.48 14.88 -12.55
N GLY A 111 -1.82 16.02 -12.39
CA GLY A 111 -0.96 16.60 -13.42
C GLY A 111 0.16 15.63 -13.84
N HIS A 112 0.86 15.07 -12.86
CA HIS A 112 1.92 14.08 -13.10
C HIS A 112 1.40 12.82 -13.83
N LEU A 113 0.22 12.30 -13.48
CA LEU A 113 -0.39 11.17 -14.20
C LEU A 113 -0.66 11.52 -15.66
N ASN A 114 -1.22 12.69 -15.92
CA ASN A 114 -1.49 13.19 -17.30
C ASN A 114 -0.20 13.33 -18.12
N ASP A 115 0.86 13.90 -17.53
CA ASP A 115 2.16 14.08 -18.18
C ASP A 115 2.82 12.73 -18.55
N ASN A 116 2.52 11.68 -17.77
CA ASN A 116 2.97 10.31 -18.05
C ASN A 116 1.98 9.51 -18.91
N ASN A 117 0.92 10.13 -19.44
CA ASN A 117 -0.13 9.49 -20.24
C ASN A 117 -0.83 8.32 -19.50
N ILE A 118 -1.01 8.44 -18.19
CA ILE A 118 -1.74 7.48 -17.38
C ILE A 118 -3.22 7.86 -17.36
N GLU A 119 -4.07 6.95 -17.82
CA GLU A 119 -5.52 7.14 -17.81
C GLU A 119 -6.06 7.12 -16.37
N ILE A 120 -6.80 8.18 -16.00
CA ILE A 120 -7.58 8.23 -14.76
C ILE A 120 -8.96 7.66 -15.06
N LEU A 121 -9.24 6.48 -14.48
CA LEU A 121 -10.52 5.79 -14.67
C LEU A 121 -11.67 6.50 -13.98
N GLN A 122 -11.40 7.05 -12.79
CA GLN A 122 -12.40 7.72 -11.96
C GLN A 122 -11.73 8.70 -10.98
N GLY A 123 -12.44 9.77 -10.65
CA GLY A 123 -12.02 10.75 -9.64
C GLY A 123 -11.64 12.10 -10.25
N PRO A 124 -11.26 13.09 -9.40
CA PRO A 124 -11.19 12.97 -7.96
C PRO A 124 -12.58 12.84 -7.30
N LEU A 125 -12.68 12.02 -6.26
CA LEU A 125 -13.93 11.82 -5.52
C LEU A 125 -13.67 11.36 -4.08
N ALA A 126 -14.64 11.65 -3.18
CA ALA A 126 -14.56 11.26 -1.79
C ALA A 126 -14.78 9.74 -1.59
N ARG A 127 -13.99 9.15 -0.70
CA ARG A 127 -14.08 7.76 -0.24
C ARG A 127 -13.89 7.68 1.27
N THR A 128 -14.10 6.49 1.82
CA THR A 128 -13.84 6.22 3.23
C THR A 128 -12.54 5.43 3.35
N GLY A 129 -11.51 6.07 3.87
CA GLY A 129 -10.24 5.43 4.21
C GLY A 129 -10.24 4.84 5.62
N ALA A 130 -9.14 4.23 6.02
CA ALA A 130 -8.99 3.60 7.32
C ALA A 130 -9.08 4.58 8.50
N LEU A 131 -8.66 5.83 8.30
CA LEU A 131 -8.61 6.87 9.34
C LEU A 131 -9.64 8.01 9.13
N GLY A 132 -10.50 7.92 8.12
CA GLY A 132 -11.48 8.96 7.81
C GLY A 132 -11.70 9.14 6.31
N VAL A 133 -12.25 10.30 5.94
CA VAL A 133 -12.53 10.62 4.53
C VAL A 133 -11.25 10.87 3.78
N ILE A 134 -11.14 10.28 2.61
CA ILE A 134 -10.06 10.48 1.63
C ILE A 134 -10.62 11.00 0.31
N ASN A 135 -9.82 11.75 -0.44
CA ASN A 135 -10.09 12.11 -1.83
C ASN A 135 -9.18 11.27 -2.73
N SER A 136 -9.76 10.61 -3.70
CA SER A 136 -9.10 9.55 -4.46
C SER A 136 -9.26 9.70 -5.96
N VAL A 137 -8.24 9.25 -6.70
CA VAL A 137 -8.32 8.92 -8.13
C VAL A 137 -7.95 7.46 -8.33
N TYR A 138 -8.47 6.85 -9.39
CA TYR A 138 -8.27 5.44 -9.73
C TYR A 138 -7.57 5.31 -11.06
N ILE A 139 -6.54 4.46 -11.11
CA ILE A 139 -5.78 4.13 -12.31
C ILE A 139 -5.58 2.62 -12.42
N ARG A 140 -4.97 2.15 -13.52
CA ARG A 140 -4.52 0.77 -13.70
C ARG A 140 -3.01 0.71 -13.77
N ASP A 141 -2.43 -0.31 -13.14
CA ASP A 141 -1.05 -0.67 -13.38
C ASP A 141 -0.90 -1.46 -14.71
N PRO A 142 0.33 -1.80 -15.16
CA PRO A 142 0.53 -2.54 -16.41
C PRO A 142 -0.14 -3.91 -16.46
N ASP A 143 -0.42 -4.54 -15.32
CA ASP A 143 -1.10 -5.84 -15.22
C ASP A 143 -2.60 -5.73 -14.94
N GLN A 144 -3.17 -4.50 -15.01
CA GLN A 144 -4.57 -4.18 -14.79
C GLN A 144 -5.01 -4.29 -13.33
N ASN A 145 -4.09 -4.30 -12.37
CA ASN A 145 -4.46 -4.11 -10.98
C ASN A 145 -5.10 -2.74 -10.79
N LEU A 146 -6.13 -2.65 -9.94
CA LEU A 146 -6.73 -1.37 -9.58
C LEU A 146 -5.86 -0.67 -8.54
N ILE A 147 -5.49 0.56 -8.83
CA ILE A 147 -4.70 1.41 -7.94
C ILE A 147 -5.52 2.66 -7.59
N GLU A 148 -5.83 2.81 -6.33
CA GLU A 148 -6.41 4.01 -5.76
C GLU A 148 -5.28 4.87 -5.17
N LEU A 149 -5.24 6.14 -5.55
CA LEU A 149 -4.27 7.13 -5.06
C LEU A 149 -5.03 8.21 -4.30
N SER A 150 -4.70 8.40 -3.03
CA SER A 150 -5.56 9.14 -2.10
C SER A 150 -4.78 10.11 -1.22
N ILE A 151 -5.46 11.19 -0.84
CA ILE A 151 -5.06 12.05 0.27
C ILE A 151 -6.17 12.05 1.34
N TYR A 152 -5.80 12.17 2.62
CA TYR A 152 -6.80 12.42 3.66
C TYR A 152 -7.34 13.85 3.53
N ALA A 153 -8.65 14.01 3.65
CA ALA A 153 -9.26 15.33 3.79
C ALA A 153 -8.83 15.92 5.16
N LEU A 154 -8.24 17.12 5.12
CA LEU A 154 -7.87 17.91 6.30
C LEU A 154 -9.13 18.48 6.97
#